data_c874a1fbca1b25fbf70756e46717d824
#
_entry.id   c874a1fbca1b25fbf70756e46717d824
#
_cell.length_a   1.000
_cell.length_b   1.000
_cell.length_c   1.000
_cell.angle_alpha   90.00
_cell.angle_beta   90.00
_cell.angle_gamma   90.00
#
_symmetry.space_group_name_H-M   'P 1'
#
loop_
_entity.id
_entity.type
_entity.pdbx_description
1 polymer ?
#
loop_
_entity_poly.entity_id
_entity_poly.type
_entity_poly.pdbx_seq_one_letter_code
_entity_poly.pdbx_strand_id
1 'polypeptide(L)'
;MLTRRFASVTLMVVAATLMLHSCSKLENGVVNEIEFPAHDPRLAVTMFVSPGDTVLFATVYQSAGILESAGSVPLREAVLTMSQNGVVLASGDATNWNDNGPWDPQGMEQSVMKMVLEEPLELVQGEVSLAVDASPTFDPIVVTEAVPETPIVAHLFEPLADTISEWGYIVYNHRITVGLDNRPGVRDDYMIYLEGKDESDEGSEWYRTGGPPFPDPRVEYNGGCNCLLATDGGEDNVSLENLVFEAWGGDDSGYEYEQTLRLRVERPTASLANHFRSVDAYNGALGNPFAEPASIQGNIPDGFGIFGVTTGVTIPLED
;
A
#
# COMPACT_ATOMS: atom_id res chain seq x y z
N MET A 1 48.89 17.66 -61.12
CA MET A 1 48.73 17.04 -59.80
C MET A 1 48.25 18.00 -58.70
N LEU A 2 48.46 19.30 -58.82
CA LEU A 2 48.03 20.27 -57.78
C LEU A 2 46.52 20.47 -57.70
N THR A 3 45.78 20.45 -58.78
CA THR A 3 44.34 20.73 -58.86
C THR A 3 43.46 19.70 -58.09
N ARG A 4 43.89 18.44 -58.00
CA ARG A 4 43.17 17.42 -57.28
C ARG A 4 43.28 17.58 -55.76
N ARG A 5 44.36 18.10 -55.23
CA ARG A 5 44.55 18.33 -53.80
C ARG A 5 43.71 19.50 -53.26
N PHE A 6 43.56 20.55 -54.07
CA PHE A 6 42.73 21.71 -53.73
C PHE A 6 41.25 21.34 -53.66
N ALA A 7 40.76 20.53 -54.57
CA ALA A 7 39.34 20.07 -54.51
C ALA A 7 39.01 19.24 -53.28
N SER A 8 39.95 18.38 -52.81
CA SER A 8 39.76 17.59 -51.63
C SER A 8 39.72 18.40 -50.33
N VAL A 9 40.58 19.42 -50.23
CA VAL A 9 40.63 20.31 -49.07
C VAL A 9 39.35 21.17 -48.99
N THR A 10 38.90 21.70 -50.12
CA THR A 10 37.68 22.51 -50.20
C THR A 10 36.45 21.68 -49.82
N LEU A 11 36.35 20.38 -50.22
CA LEU A 11 35.28 19.49 -49.89
C LEU A 11 35.27 19.16 -48.40
N MET A 12 36.46 18.98 -47.79
CA MET A 12 36.54 18.75 -46.32
C MET A 12 36.12 19.98 -45.51
N VAL A 13 36.52 21.18 -45.95
CA VAL A 13 36.12 22.42 -45.24
C VAL A 13 34.61 22.65 -45.35
N VAL A 14 34.02 22.40 -46.52
CA VAL A 14 32.56 22.52 -46.72
C VAL A 14 31.81 21.46 -45.86
N ALA A 15 32.31 20.23 -45.81
CA ALA A 15 31.70 19.18 -44.96
C ALA A 15 31.83 19.53 -43.49
N ALA A 16 32.95 20.06 -43.02
CA ALA A 16 33.16 20.48 -41.65
C ALA A 16 32.26 21.67 -41.26
N THR A 17 32.07 22.65 -42.14
CA THR A 17 31.13 23.76 -41.90
C THR A 17 29.66 23.31 -41.88
N LEU A 18 29.27 22.34 -42.69
CA LEU A 18 27.92 21.77 -42.65
C LEU A 18 27.64 21.00 -41.34
N MET A 19 28.64 20.29 -40.82
CA MET A 19 28.53 19.62 -39.54
C MET A 19 28.43 20.59 -38.34
N LEU A 20 29.12 21.72 -38.40
CA LEU A 20 29.06 22.75 -37.36
C LEU A 20 27.70 23.48 -37.34
N HIS A 21 27.02 23.59 -38.47
CA HIS A 21 25.66 24.15 -38.52
C HIS A 21 24.56 23.19 -38.12
N SER A 22 24.83 21.90 -38.09
CA SER A 22 23.89 20.88 -37.61
C SER A 22 23.70 20.92 -36.09
N CYS A 23 24.74 21.35 -35.35
CA CYS A 23 24.64 21.46 -33.88
C CYS A 23 23.82 22.67 -33.41
N SER A 24 23.74 23.75 -34.19
CA SER A 24 22.96 24.93 -33.79
C SER A 24 21.45 24.74 -33.84
N LYS A 25 20.97 23.70 -34.54
CA LYS A 25 19.54 23.33 -34.52
C LYS A 25 19.14 22.51 -33.29
N LEU A 26 20.10 21.94 -32.57
CA LEU A 26 19.84 21.22 -31.31
C LEU A 26 19.67 22.19 -30.12
N GLU A 27 20.27 23.38 -30.17
CA GLU A 27 20.06 24.40 -29.13
C GLU A 27 18.63 24.97 -29.10
N ASN A 28 17.95 24.99 -30.25
CA ASN A 28 16.56 25.46 -30.33
C ASN A 28 15.50 24.37 -30.08
N GLY A 29 15.92 23.14 -29.77
CA GLY A 29 15.04 22.01 -29.45
C GLY A 29 15.01 21.63 -27.96
N VAL A 30 15.76 22.36 -27.14
CA VAL A 30 15.64 22.22 -25.69
C VAL A 30 14.37 22.95 -25.29
N VAL A 31 13.39 22.18 -24.77
CA VAL A 31 12.24 22.77 -24.12
C VAL A 31 12.75 23.47 -22.87
N ASN A 32 12.95 24.79 -22.99
CA ASN A 32 13.48 25.58 -21.88
C ASN A 32 12.48 25.83 -20.78
N GLU A 33 11.21 25.57 -21.04
CA GLU A 33 10.13 25.79 -20.10
C GLU A 33 9.00 24.79 -20.40
N ILE A 34 8.72 23.93 -19.46
CA ILE A 34 7.52 23.08 -19.47
C ILE A 34 6.52 23.83 -18.59
N GLU A 35 5.47 24.38 -19.19
CA GLU A 35 4.34 24.87 -18.40
C GLU A 35 3.62 23.66 -17.78
N PHE A 36 3.82 23.45 -16.49
CA PHE A 36 3.01 22.51 -15.74
C PHE A 36 1.62 23.09 -15.52
N PRO A 37 0.57 22.28 -15.69
CA PRO A 37 -0.77 22.73 -15.35
C PRO A 37 -0.82 23.25 -13.91
N ALA A 38 -1.55 24.33 -13.67
CA ALA A 38 -1.80 24.81 -12.32
C ALA A 38 -2.45 23.68 -11.51
N HIS A 39 -1.96 23.46 -10.30
CA HIS A 39 -2.55 22.49 -9.39
C HIS A 39 -3.70 23.15 -8.64
N ASP A 40 -4.89 22.57 -8.76
CA ASP A 40 -6.00 22.89 -7.87
C ASP A 40 -5.90 22.02 -6.62
N PRO A 41 -5.61 22.60 -5.44
CA PRO A 41 -5.54 21.86 -4.20
C PRO A 41 -6.84 21.09 -3.93
N ARG A 42 -6.70 19.83 -3.51
CA ARG A 42 -7.83 18.95 -3.17
C ARG A 42 -7.66 18.37 -1.79
N LEU A 43 -8.77 18.02 -1.19
CA LEU A 43 -8.79 17.27 0.05
C LEU A 43 -8.19 15.87 -0.18
N ALA A 44 -7.23 15.48 0.66
CA ALA A 44 -6.64 14.15 0.67
C ALA A 44 -6.89 13.49 2.03
N VAL A 45 -7.58 12.37 2.03
CA VAL A 45 -7.96 11.64 3.25
C VAL A 45 -7.57 10.18 3.12
N THR A 46 -6.90 9.65 4.15
CA THR A 46 -6.63 8.21 4.23
C THR A 46 -7.00 7.71 5.61
N MET A 47 -7.84 6.70 5.67
CA MET A 47 -8.24 6.03 6.90
C MET A 47 -8.58 4.57 6.61
N PHE A 48 -8.02 3.66 7.40
CA PHE A 48 -8.32 2.24 7.36
C PHE A 48 -8.95 1.82 8.68
N VAL A 49 -9.95 0.95 8.62
CA VAL A 49 -10.64 0.48 9.81
C VAL A 49 -10.94 -1.02 9.72
N SER A 50 -10.78 -1.69 10.85
CA SER A 50 -11.09 -3.11 11.02
C SER A 50 -11.85 -3.33 12.33
N PRO A 51 -12.75 -4.32 12.42
CA PRO A 51 -13.31 -4.73 13.69
C PRO A 51 -12.21 -5.11 14.68
N GLY A 52 -12.36 -4.67 15.91
CA GLY A 52 -11.38 -4.91 16.97
C GLY A 52 -10.33 -3.80 17.12
N ASP A 53 -10.27 -2.83 16.22
CA ASP A 53 -9.37 -1.67 16.37
C ASP A 53 -9.73 -0.90 17.64
N THR A 54 -8.72 -0.58 18.44
CA THR A 54 -8.82 0.27 19.64
C THR A 54 -8.27 1.66 19.41
N VAL A 55 -7.50 1.84 18.33
CA VAL A 55 -6.93 3.12 17.90
C VAL A 55 -7.10 3.23 16.40
N LEU A 56 -7.69 4.35 15.98
CA LEU A 56 -7.85 4.66 14.57
C LEU A 56 -6.92 5.80 14.19
N PHE A 57 -6.32 5.67 13.01
CA PHE A 57 -5.46 6.70 12.44
C PHE A 57 -6.06 7.22 11.15
N ALA A 58 -6.04 8.53 10.98
CA ALA A 58 -6.44 9.17 9.73
C ALA A 58 -5.44 10.25 9.33
N THR A 59 -5.20 10.38 8.04
CA THR A 59 -4.50 11.54 7.47
C THR A 59 -5.53 12.44 6.79
N VAL A 60 -5.43 13.76 7.01
CA VAL A 60 -6.28 14.75 6.35
C VAL A 60 -5.39 15.91 5.90
N TYR A 61 -5.21 16.02 4.60
CA TYR A 61 -4.26 16.95 4.02
C TYR A 61 -4.89 17.74 2.87
N GLN A 62 -4.35 18.91 2.63
CA GLN A 62 -4.46 19.59 1.35
C GLN A 62 -3.36 19.07 0.44
N SER A 63 -3.74 18.61 -0.76
CA SER A 63 -2.76 18.17 -1.75
C SER A 63 -1.93 19.33 -2.28
N ALA A 64 -0.69 19.05 -2.65
CA ALA A 64 0.25 19.99 -3.23
C ALA A 64 0.55 19.65 -4.70
N GLY A 65 0.89 20.64 -5.50
CA GLY A 65 1.38 20.45 -6.85
C GLY A 65 2.78 19.86 -6.87
N ILE A 66 3.13 19.18 -7.97
CA ILE A 66 4.43 18.49 -8.13
C ILE A 66 5.63 19.45 -7.96
N LEU A 67 5.45 20.73 -8.26
CA LEU A 67 6.50 21.76 -8.15
C LEU A 67 6.43 22.57 -6.85
N GLU A 68 5.48 22.27 -5.97
CA GLU A 68 5.33 22.96 -4.70
C GLU A 68 6.31 22.40 -3.67
N SER A 69 7.31 23.20 -3.30
CA SER A 69 8.35 22.79 -2.35
C SER A 69 7.84 22.57 -0.92
N ALA A 70 6.68 23.11 -0.59
CA ALA A 70 6.08 22.98 0.74
C ALA A 70 5.44 21.60 0.98
N GLY A 71 5.21 20.81 -0.09
CA GLY A 71 4.52 19.54 0.02
C GLY A 71 3.06 19.67 0.44
N SER A 72 2.43 18.54 0.77
CA SER A 72 1.06 18.51 1.28
C SER A 72 0.96 19.11 2.69
N VAL A 73 -0.14 19.82 2.97
CA VAL A 73 -0.34 20.55 4.23
C VAL A 73 -1.40 19.84 5.07
N PRO A 74 -1.12 19.47 6.35
CA PRO A 74 -2.12 18.88 7.23
C PRO A 74 -3.21 19.88 7.57
N LEU A 75 -4.46 19.46 7.44
CA LEU A 75 -5.64 20.24 7.77
C LEU A 75 -6.04 20.00 9.23
N ARG A 76 -5.32 20.66 10.14
CA ARG A 76 -5.44 20.42 11.59
C ARG A 76 -6.80 20.81 12.18
N GLU A 77 -7.59 21.61 11.46
CA GLU A 77 -8.93 22.06 11.86
C GLU A 77 -10.01 21.09 11.39
N ALA A 78 -9.66 20.08 10.60
CA ALA A 78 -10.62 19.12 10.11
C ALA A 78 -11.25 18.31 11.26
N VAL A 79 -12.54 18.03 11.10
CA VAL A 79 -13.31 17.14 11.98
C VAL A 79 -13.71 15.90 11.19
N LEU A 80 -13.40 14.73 11.73
CA LEU A 80 -13.79 13.44 11.19
C LEU A 80 -14.88 12.82 12.07
N THR A 81 -15.87 12.24 11.43
CA THR A 81 -16.92 11.48 12.14
C THR A 81 -17.20 10.19 11.38
N MET A 82 -16.86 9.06 11.98
CA MET A 82 -17.22 7.75 11.47
C MET A 82 -18.51 7.28 12.12
N SER A 83 -19.45 6.81 11.30
CA SER A 83 -20.75 6.37 11.79
C SER A 83 -21.26 5.14 11.04
N GLN A 84 -22.06 4.32 11.70
CA GLN A 84 -22.77 3.20 11.10
C GLN A 84 -24.22 3.19 11.62
N ASN A 85 -25.19 3.03 10.73
CA ASN A 85 -26.62 3.02 11.07
C ASN A 85 -27.07 4.25 11.87
N GLY A 86 -26.45 5.43 11.64
CA GLY A 86 -26.73 6.66 12.36
C GLY A 86 -26.11 6.75 13.76
N VAL A 87 -25.34 5.76 14.18
CA VAL A 87 -24.58 5.79 15.43
C VAL A 87 -23.16 6.23 15.13
N VAL A 88 -22.66 7.21 15.87
CA VAL A 88 -21.25 7.64 15.79
C VAL A 88 -20.39 6.58 16.48
N LEU A 89 -19.42 6.04 15.74
CA LEU A 89 -18.47 5.03 16.23
C LEU A 89 -17.15 5.67 16.68
N ALA A 90 -16.72 6.69 15.96
CA ALA A 90 -15.50 7.43 16.28
C ALA A 90 -15.62 8.88 15.81
N SER A 91 -14.96 9.79 16.51
CA SER A 91 -14.82 11.17 16.09
C SER A 91 -13.43 11.68 16.45
N GLY A 92 -12.85 12.48 15.55
CA GLY A 92 -11.59 13.16 15.75
C GLY A 92 -11.67 14.60 15.33
N ASP A 93 -10.99 15.47 16.07
CA ASP A 93 -10.90 16.90 15.84
C ASP A 93 -9.46 17.43 16.03
N ALA A 94 -9.32 18.74 16.09
CA ALA A 94 -8.02 19.40 16.26
C ALA A 94 -7.20 18.90 17.48
N THR A 95 -7.83 18.31 18.48
CA THR A 95 -7.15 17.80 19.70
C THR A 95 -6.55 16.41 19.51
N ASN A 96 -6.95 15.71 18.47
CA ASN A 96 -6.50 14.35 18.17
C ASN A 96 -5.23 14.27 17.31
N TRP A 97 -4.68 15.42 16.88
CA TRP A 97 -3.50 15.43 16.04
C TRP A 97 -2.25 14.98 16.79
N ASN A 98 -1.49 14.11 16.15
CA ASN A 98 -0.21 13.59 16.62
C ASN A 98 0.84 13.80 15.53
N ASP A 99 1.91 14.53 15.84
CA ASP A 99 2.99 14.81 14.90
C ASP A 99 4.02 13.66 14.83
N ASN A 100 3.95 12.71 15.76
CA ASN A 100 4.76 11.49 15.78
C ASN A 100 3.86 10.30 15.41
N GLY A 101 3.10 10.43 14.33
CA GLY A 101 2.21 9.36 13.87
C GLY A 101 2.99 8.10 13.47
N PRO A 102 2.34 6.96 13.50
CA PRO A 102 2.94 5.77 12.99
C PRO A 102 3.18 5.93 11.48
N TRP A 103 4.43 5.91 11.12
CA TRP A 103 4.89 5.33 9.89
C TRP A 103 4.56 5.99 8.55
N ASP A 104 5.50 6.71 8.07
CA ASP A 104 5.85 6.78 6.66
C ASP A 104 6.86 5.64 6.37
N PRO A 105 6.69 4.81 5.31
CA PRO A 105 7.67 3.83 4.87
C PRO A 105 9.06 4.42 4.59
N GLN A 106 9.17 5.75 4.52
CA GLN A 106 10.41 6.49 4.33
C GLN A 106 10.97 7.06 5.63
N GLY A 107 10.35 6.76 6.80
CA GLY A 107 10.81 7.21 8.10
C GLY A 107 10.60 8.71 8.38
N MET A 108 9.70 9.36 7.62
CA MET A 108 9.34 10.75 7.87
C MET A 108 8.19 10.82 8.87
N GLU A 109 8.30 11.71 9.84
CA GLU A 109 7.23 12.00 10.80
C GLU A 109 6.02 12.55 10.05
N GLN A 110 4.91 11.82 10.10
CA GLN A 110 3.64 12.29 9.54
C GLN A 110 2.71 12.80 10.63
N SER A 111 2.12 13.96 10.38
CA SER A 111 1.01 14.41 11.21
C SER A 111 -0.22 13.56 10.92
N VAL A 112 -0.72 12.85 11.91
CA VAL A 112 -1.91 12.01 11.81
C VAL A 112 -2.93 12.39 12.88
N MET A 113 -4.18 12.20 12.58
CA MET A 113 -5.25 12.24 13.58
C MET A 113 -5.35 10.87 14.23
N LYS A 114 -5.18 10.81 15.55
CA LYS A 114 -5.24 9.60 16.35
C LYS A 114 -6.49 9.62 17.23
N MET A 115 -7.40 8.69 16.98
CA MET A 115 -8.63 8.51 17.75
C MET A 115 -8.50 7.24 18.58
N VAL A 116 -8.49 7.37 19.92
CA VAL A 116 -8.46 6.24 20.84
C VAL A 116 -9.90 5.92 21.21
N LEU A 117 -10.31 4.68 21.00
CA LEU A 117 -11.64 4.20 21.33
C LEU A 117 -11.66 3.65 22.76
N GLU A 118 -12.77 3.85 23.47
CA GLU A 118 -12.99 3.29 24.81
C GLU A 118 -13.19 1.76 24.75
N GLU A 119 -13.83 1.30 23.68
CA GLU A 119 -14.08 -0.12 23.40
C GLU A 119 -13.56 -0.45 21.99
N PRO A 120 -13.18 -1.70 21.74
CA PRO A 120 -12.79 -2.13 20.40
C PRO A 120 -13.88 -1.84 19.37
N LEU A 121 -13.49 -1.40 18.18
CA LEU A 121 -14.41 -1.08 17.10
C LEU A 121 -15.28 -2.28 16.74
N GLU A 122 -16.58 -2.11 16.85
CA GLU A 122 -17.57 -3.09 16.39
C GLU A 122 -18.18 -2.61 15.07
N LEU A 123 -18.00 -3.39 14.01
CA LEU A 123 -18.66 -3.17 12.72
C LEU A 123 -19.66 -4.31 12.46
N VAL A 124 -20.89 -3.94 12.13
CA VAL A 124 -21.90 -4.90 11.69
C VAL A 124 -22.04 -4.88 10.18
N GLN A 125 -22.65 -5.90 9.61
CA GLN A 125 -22.95 -5.94 8.17
C GLN A 125 -23.80 -4.71 7.78
N GLY A 126 -23.47 -4.09 6.64
CA GLY A 126 -24.10 -2.88 6.14
C GLY A 126 -23.08 -1.82 5.77
N GLU A 127 -23.53 -0.59 5.70
CA GLU A 127 -22.69 0.54 5.30
C GLU A 127 -22.13 1.25 6.52
N VAL A 128 -20.85 1.63 6.44
CA VAL A 128 -20.17 2.53 7.35
C VAL A 128 -19.76 3.78 6.59
N SER A 129 -19.94 4.94 7.19
CA SER A 129 -19.68 6.24 6.56
C SER A 129 -18.64 7.01 7.34
N LEU A 130 -17.75 7.69 6.62
CA LEU A 130 -16.82 8.68 7.13
C LEU A 130 -17.24 10.07 6.60
N ALA A 131 -17.62 10.94 7.49
CA ALA A 131 -17.82 12.37 7.20
C ALA A 131 -16.54 13.12 7.55
N VAL A 132 -16.11 14.01 6.66
CA VAL A 132 -14.94 14.86 6.85
C VAL A 132 -15.38 16.30 6.62
N ASP A 133 -15.27 17.13 7.64
CA ASP A 133 -15.49 18.57 7.57
C ASP A 133 -14.14 19.28 7.69
N ALA A 134 -13.67 19.81 6.58
CA ALA A 134 -12.44 20.58 6.47
C ALA A 134 -12.73 22.06 6.13
N SER A 135 -13.90 22.56 6.56
CA SER A 135 -14.29 23.96 6.35
C SER A 135 -13.38 24.92 7.12
N PRO A 136 -13.09 26.11 6.60
CA PRO A 136 -13.61 26.68 5.35
C PRO A 136 -12.76 26.32 4.11
N THR A 137 -11.72 25.47 4.25
CA THR A 137 -10.77 25.20 3.15
C THR A 137 -11.40 24.35 2.07
N PHE A 138 -12.17 23.33 2.46
CA PHE A 138 -12.91 22.46 1.55
C PHE A 138 -14.34 22.26 2.04
N ASP A 139 -15.24 22.02 1.11
CA ASP A 139 -16.61 21.63 1.43
C ASP A 139 -16.62 20.27 2.17
N PRO A 140 -17.53 20.07 3.13
CA PRO A 140 -17.68 18.79 3.80
C PRO A 140 -18.03 17.67 2.83
N ILE A 141 -17.41 16.51 3.04
CA ILE A 141 -17.64 15.30 2.25
C ILE A 141 -18.11 14.15 3.12
N VAL A 142 -18.78 13.19 2.48
CA VAL A 142 -19.11 11.89 3.08
C VAL A 142 -18.70 10.80 2.10
N VAL A 143 -17.96 9.83 2.60
CA VAL A 143 -17.64 8.60 1.86
C VAL A 143 -18.23 7.41 2.62
N THR A 144 -18.75 6.44 1.87
CA THR A 144 -19.43 5.28 2.44
C THR A 144 -18.88 4.01 1.84
N GLU A 145 -18.62 3.03 2.68
CA GLU A 145 -18.15 1.70 2.30
C GLU A 145 -19.06 0.63 2.90
N ALA A 146 -19.25 -0.45 2.16
CA ALA A 146 -19.93 -1.62 2.68
C ALA A 146 -18.96 -2.44 3.55
N VAL A 147 -19.37 -2.80 4.76
CA VAL A 147 -18.57 -3.69 5.61
C VAL A 147 -18.52 -5.07 4.96
N PRO A 148 -17.32 -5.58 4.60
CA PRO A 148 -17.19 -6.89 3.97
C PRO A 148 -17.70 -8.01 4.90
N GLU A 149 -18.12 -9.12 4.32
CA GLU A 149 -18.36 -10.33 5.10
C GLU A 149 -17.05 -10.87 5.67
N THR A 150 -17.08 -11.34 6.90
CA THR A 150 -15.91 -11.98 7.51
C THR A 150 -15.50 -13.21 6.70
N PRO A 151 -14.22 -13.35 6.31
CA PRO A 151 -13.77 -14.47 5.50
C PRO A 151 -13.94 -15.81 6.25
N ILE A 152 -14.31 -16.84 5.50
CA ILE A 152 -14.28 -18.23 6.00
C ILE A 152 -12.92 -18.80 5.60
N VAL A 153 -12.14 -19.20 6.59
CA VAL A 153 -10.76 -19.67 6.40
C VAL A 153 -10.64 -21.11 6.89
N ALA A 154 -10.29 -22.01 5.99
CA ALA A 154 -9.79 -23.32 6.34
C ALA A 154 -8.25 -23.28 6.32
N HIS A 155 -7.61 -23.95 7.25
CA HIS A 155 -6.14 -24.00 7.27
C HIS A 155 -5.65 -25.37 7.73
N LEU A 156 -4.44 -25.69 7.28
CA LEU A 156 -3.65 -26.81 7.76
C LEU A 156 -2.25 -26.27 8.06
N PHE A 157 -1.76 -26.51 9.26
CA PHE A 157 -0.42 -26.13 9.70
C PHE A 157 0.42 -27.39 9.88
N GLU A 158 1.60 -27.43 9.29
CA GLU A 158 2.47 -28.61 9.29
C GLU A 158 3.92 -28.19 9.53
N PRO A 159 4.61 -28.74 10.53
CA PRO A 159 6.03 -28.51 10.70
C PRO A 159 6.81 -29.14 9.52
N LEU A 160 7.81 -28.46 9.03
CA LEU A 160 8.77 -28.96 8.05
C LEU A 160 10.10 -29.27 8.75
N ALA A 161 11.02 -29.87 7.99
CA ALA A 161 12.37 -30.07 8.50
C ALA A 161 13.07 -28.73 8.74
N ASP A 162 13.68 -28.61 9.90
CA ASP A 162 14.52 -27.47 10.24
C ASP A 162 15.69 -27.36 9.27
N THR A 163 16.09 -26.14 9.00
CA THR A 163 17.26 -25.85 8.18
C THR A 163 18.29 -25.06 8.99
N ILE A 164 19.51 -25.05 8.51
CA ILE A 164 20.56 -24.24 9.09
C ILE A 164 20.84 -23.09 8.12
N SER A 165 20.71 -21.85 8.59
CA SER A 165 21.04 -20.66 7.81
C SER A 165 22.53 -20.64 7.45
N GLU A 166 22.91 -19.83 6.47
CA GLU A 166 24.32 -19.59 6.12
C GLU A 166 25.17 -19.02 7.27
N TRP A 167 24.50 -18.45 8.28
CA TRP A 167 25.11 -17.94 9.51
C TRP A 167 25.19 -18.98 10.63
N GLY A 168 24.70 -20.21 10.42
CA GLY A 168 24.75 -21.32 11.37
C GLY A 168 23.59 -21.37 12.38
N TYR A 169 22.53 -20.57 12.18
CA TYR A 169 21.34 -20.58 13.03
C TYR A 169 20.33 -21.63 12.57
N ILE A 170 19.57 -22.20 13.51
CA ILE A 170 18.48 -23.10 13.21
C ILE A 170 17.28 -22.25 12.75
N VAL A 171 16.74 -22.61 11.62
CA VAL A 171 15.52 -22.01 11.06
C VAL A 171 14.42 -23.04 11.13
N TYR A 172 13.40 -22.77 11.92
CA TYR A 172 12.20 -23.57 12.01
C TYR A 172 11.31 -23.25 10.82
N ASN A 173 10.93 -24.27 10.07
CA ASN A 173 10.13 -24.10 8.88
C ASN A 173 8.76 -24.73 9.06
N HIS A 174 7.74 -24.04 8.61
CA HIS A 174 6.36 -24.48 8.68
C HIS A 174 5.68 -24.29 7.34
N ARG A 175 4.79 -25.21 7.00
CA ARG A 175 3.91 -25.09 5.84
C ARG A 175 2.49 -24.80 6.29
N ILE A 176 1.89 -23.81 5.68
CA ILE A 176 0.50 -23.42 5.94
C ILE A 176 -0.25 -23.58 4.62
N THR A 177 -1.24 -24.47 4.60
CA THR A 177 -2.17 -24.59 3.49
C THR A 177 -3.45 -23.85 3.86
N VAL A 178 -3.86 -22.89 3.05
CA VAL A 178 -5.02 -22.03 3.32
C VAL A 178 -6.07 -22.24 2.24
N GLY A 179 -7.31 -22.41 2.66
CA GLY A 179 -8.48 -22.37 1.81
C GLY A 179 -9.36 -21.19 2.20
N LEU A 180 -9.74 -20.38 1.21
CA LEU A 180 -10.58 -19.21 1.38
C LEU A 180 -11.90 -19.43 0.67
N ASP A 181 -12.98 -18.87 1.21
CA ASP A 181 -14.27 -18.88 0.54
C ASP A 181 -14.22 -18.06 -0.75
N ASN A 182 -14.91 -18.55 -1.78
CA ASN A 182 -15.01 -17.91 -3.07
C ASN A 182 -16.48 -17.74 -3.44
N ARG A 183 -16.91 -16.51 -3.67
CA ARG A 183 -18.33 -16.16 -3.92
C ARG A 183 -18.60 -16.08 -5.42
N PRO A 184 -19.50 -16.90 -5.98
CA PRO A 184 -19.79 -16.89 -7.40
C PRO A 184 -20.23 -15.50 -7.91
N GLY A 185 -19.63 -15.05 -9.01
CA GLY A 185 -19.96 -13.78 -9.67
C GLY A 185 -19.48 -12.53 -8.92
N VAL A 186 -18.66 -12.69 -7.89
CA VAL A 186 -18.06 -11.59 -7.13
C VAL A 186 -16.56 -11.77 -7.16
N ARG A 187 -15.84 -10.70 -7.39
CA ARG A 187 -14.39 -10.72 -7.20
C ARG A 187 -14.09 -10.77 -5.72
N ASP A 188 -13.40 -11.81 -5.30
CA ASP A 188 -12.91 -11.96 -3.95
C ASP A 188 -11.43 -11.60 -3.86
N ASP A 189 -11.12 -10.70 -2.93
CA ASP A 189 -9.77 -10.24 -2.62
C ASP A 189 -9.51 -10.46 -1.12
N TYR A 190 -8.32 -10.98 -0.79
CA TYR A 190 -7.91 -11.25 0.58
C TYR A 190 -6.51 -10.74 0.83
N MET A 191 -6.33 -10.06 1.94
CA MET A 191 -5.02 -9.71 2.48
C MET A 191 -4.62 -10.79 3.48
N ILE A 192 -3.50 -11.45 3.23
CA ILE A 192 -2.97 -12.55 4.05
C ILE A 192 -1.67 -12.08 4.68
N TYR A 193 -1.60 -12.23 5.97
CA TYR A 193 -0.43 -11.94 6.79
C TYR A 193 0.01 -13.20 7.52
N LEU A 194 1.23 -13.62 7.26
CA LEU A 194 1.94 -14.62 8.04
C LEU A 194 2.84 -13.87 9.00
N GLU A 195 2.52 -13.91 10.26
CA GLU A 195 3.15 -13.06 11.25
C GLU A 195 3.77 -13.91 12.37
N GLY A 196 4.97 -13.52 12.76
CA GLY A 196 5.66 -14.06 13.92
C GLY A 196 5.86 -13.00 14.98
N LYS A 197 5.94 -13.44 16.21
CA LYS A 197 6.29 -12.63 17.37
C LYS A 197 7.31 -13.37 18.21
N ASP A 198 8.34 -12.68 18.63
CA ASP A 198 9.34 -13.19 19.55
C ASP A 198 8.81 -13.14 21.00
N GLU A 199 8.69 -14.29 21.65
CA GLU A 199 8.19 -14.40 23.03
C GLU A 199 9.26 -13.98 24.08
N SER A 200 10.53 -13.93 23.69
CA SER A 200 11.61 -13.55 24.59
C SER A 200 11.70 -12.04 24.84
N ASP A 201 11.10 -11.24 23.95
CA ASP A 201 11.06 -9.78 24.03
C ASP A 201 9.65 -9.29 24.36
N GLU A 202 9.44 -8.84 25.61
CA GLU A 202 8.13 -8.27 26.05
C GLU A 202 7.66 -7.07 25.20
N GLY A 203 8.58 -6.44 24.46
CA GLY A 203 8.31 -5.32 23.56
C GLY A 203 8.16 -5.71 22.09
N SER A 204 8.33 -7.00 21.74
CA SER A 204 8.33 -7.40 20.34
C SER A 204 6.97 -7.17 19.68
N GLU A 205 7.01 -6.65 18.47
CA GLU A 205 5.83 -6.47 17.62
C GLU A 205 5.71 -7.67 16.66
N TRP A 206 4.48 -7.88 16.15
CA TRP A 206 4.25 -8.84 15.09
C TRP A 206 4.96 -8.42 13.82
N TYR A 207 5.74 -9.29 13.23
CA TYR A 207 6.45 -9.05 11.97
C TYR A 207 6.13 -10.14 10.95
N ARG A 208 6.25 -9.79 9.70
CA ARG A 208 6.01 -10.73 8.61
C ARG A 208 7.11 -11.80 8.59
N THR A 209 6.70 -13.07 8.52
CA THR A 209 7.62 -14.21 8.60
C THR A 209 7.41 -15.26 7.51
N GLY A 210 6.76 -14.95 6.40
CA GLY A 210 6.50 -15.98 5.41
C GLY A 210 6.01 -15.47 4.06
N GLY A 211 5.82 -16.42 3.15
CA GLY A 211 5.31 -16.19 1.82
C GLY A 211 5.07 -17.46 1.04
N PRO A 212 4.61 -17.38 -0.21
CA PRO A 212 4.46 -18.54 -1.05
C PRO A 212 5.85 -19.11 -1.40
N PRO A 213 6.08 -20.45 -1.27
CA PRO A 213 7.37 -21.10 -1.60
C PRO A 213 7.66 -21.05 -3.10
N PHE A 214 6.62 -20.93 -3.92
CA PHE A 214 6.70 -20.81 -5.36
C PHE A 214 5.74 -19.73 -5.85
N PRO A 215 5.99 -19.07 -6.99
CA PRO A 215 5.05 -18.14 -7.58
C PRO A 215 3.68 -18.79 -7.78
N ASP A 216 2.65 -18.21 -7.18
CA ASP A 216 1.24 -18.58 -7.38
C ASP A 216 0.54 -17.40 -8.05
N PRO A 217 -0.04 -17.57 -9.25
CA PRO A 217 -0.70 -16.47 -9.96
C PRO A 217 -1.90 -15.87 -9.23
N ARG A 218 -2.42 -16.58 -8.21
CA ARG A 218 -3.52 -16.12 -7.37
C ARG A 218 -3.06 -15.27 -6.20
N VAL A 219 -1.75 -15.25 -5.90
CA VAL A 219 -1.17 -14.59 -4.73
C VAL A 219 0.01 -13.74 -5.17
N GLU A 220 -0.05 -12.47 -4.84
CA GLU A 220 1.05 -11.52 -5.07
C GLU A 220 1.45 -10.82 -3.77
N TYR A 221 2.73 -10.52 -3.63
CA TYR A 221 3.15 -9.58 -2.59
C TYR A 221 2.77 -8.17 -3.02
N ASN A 222 2.08 -7.45 -2.15
CA ASN A 222 1.66 -6.08 -2.40
C ASN A 222 2.34 -5.14 -1.40
N GLY A 223 3.22 -4.27 -1.92
CA GLY A 223 3.96 -3.29 -1.12
C GLY A 223 3.08 -2.21 -0.51
N GLY A 224 1.90 -1.94 -1.09
CA GLY A 224 0.97 -0.93 -0.58
C GLY A 224 0.35 -1.31 0.75
N CYS A 225 0.01 -2.60 0.95
CA CYS A 225 -0.50 -3.13 2.21
C CYS A 225 0.56 -3.85 3.05
N ASN A 226 1.76 -4.04 2.54
CA ASN A 226 2.77 -4.93 3.12
C ASN A 226 2.23 -6.33 3.43
N CYS A 227 1.41 -6.87 2.53
CA CYS A 227 0.70 -8.14 2.70
C CYS A 227 0.83 -9.03 1.46
N LEU A 228 0.37 -10.28 1.58
CA LEU A 228 0.11 -11.14 0.43
C LEU A 228 -1.34 -10.90 0.00
N LEU A 229 -1.54 -10.45 -1.21
CA LEU A 229 -2.87 -10.22 -1.77
C LEU A 229 -3.28 -11.45 -2.58
N ALA A 230 -4.27 -12.20 -2.11
CA ALA A 230 -4.86 -13.32 -2.83
C ALA A 230 -6.13 -12.86 -3.54
N THR A 231 -6.34 -13.32 -4.77
CA THR A 231 -7.51 -12.94 -5.58
C THR A 231 -7.93 -14.06 -6.54
N ASP A 232 -9.24 -14.18 -6.77
CA ASP A 232 -9.81 -14.98 -7.85
C ASP A 232 -9.88 -14.22 -9.19
N GLY A 233 -9.53 -12.93 -9.20
CA GLY A 233 -9.61 -12.07 -10.36
C GLY A 233 -11.04 -11.74 -10.81
N GLY A 234 -12.06 -12.22 -10.09
CA GLY A 234 -13.47 -12.16 -10.49
C GLY A 234 -13.88 -13.28 -11.45
N GLU A 235 -13.12 -14.36 -11.48
CA GLU A 235 -13.37 -15.53 -12.33
C GLU A 235 -13.89 -16.69 -11.49
N ASP A 236 -15.12 -17.13 -11.70
CA ASP A 236 -15.79 -18.21 -10.96
C ASP A 236 -15.06 -19.57 -10.98
N ASN A 237 -14.16 -19.76 -11.95
CA ASN A 237 -13.37 -20.98 -12.10
C ASN A 237 -12.01 -20.94 -11.40
N VAL A 238 -11.63 -19.81 -10.82
CA VAL A 238 -10.40 -19.69 -10.03
C VAL A 238 -10.73 -19.99 -8.57
N SER A 239 -10.25 -21.14 -8.09
CA SER A 239 -10.43 -21.53 -6.69
C SER A 239 -9.34 -20.90 -5.83
N LEU A 240 -9.72 -20.37 -4.68
CA LEU A 240 -8.80 -19.91 -3.64
C LEU A 240 -8.54 -21.00 -2.57
N GLU A 241 -8.84 -22.26 -2.90
CA GLU A 241 -8.47 -23.41 -2.07
C GLU A 241 -7.00 -23.80 -2.30
N ASN A 242 -6.40 -24.43 -1.29
CA ASN A 242 -5.03 -24.96 -1.34
C ASN A 242 -3.96 -23.93 -1.72
N LEU A 243 -4.08 -22.71 -1.20
CA LEU A 243 -2.98 -21.74 -1.24
C LEU A 243 -1.89 -22.21 -0.26
N VAL A 244 -0.66 -22.37 -0.75
CA VAL A 244 0.44 -22.88 0.06
C VAL A 244 1.40 -21.77 0.40
N PHE A 245 1.70 -21.65 1.67
CA PHE A 245 2.67 -20.71 2.20
C PHE A 245 3.71 -21.46 3.03
N GLU A 246 4.89 -20.87 3.16
CA GLU A 246 5.90 -21.30 4.12
C GLU A 246 6.21 -20.11 5.04
N ALA A 247 6.17 -20.38 6.33
CA ALA A 247 6.62 -19.47 7.36
C ALA A 247 7.94 -19.99 7.92
N TRP A 248 8.80 -19.06 8.27
CA TRP A 248 10.08 -19.39 8.90
C TRP A 248 10.25 -18.55 10.15
N GLY A 249 10.72 -19.20 11.20
CA GLY A 249 11.18 -18.58 12.42
C GLY A 249 12.63 -18.94 12.62
N GLY A 250 13.42 -18.03 13.14
CA GLY A 250 14.81 -18.30 13.43
C GLY A 250 15.42 -17.16 14.23
N ASP A 251 16.41 -17.50 15.02
CA ASP A 251 17.09 -16.54 15.85
C ASP A 251 18.48 -16.22 15.27
N ASP A 252 18.72 -14.92 15.08
CA ASP A 252 20.02 -14.38 14.70
C ASP A 252 21.06 -14.48 15.84
N SER A 253 20.65 -14.81 17.06
CA SER A 253 21.50 -14.82 18.25
C SER A 253 21.97 -16.21 18.70
N GLY A 254 21.45 -17.29 18.09
CA GLY A 254 21.78 -18.67 18.43
C GLY A 254 21.15 -19.17 19.75
N TYR A 255 20.11 -18.47 20.23
CA TYR A 255 19.28 -18.93 21.34
C TYR A 255 18.01 -19.54 20.77
N GLU A 256 17.48 -20.59 21.40
CA GLU A 256 16.14 -21.10 21.12
C GLU A 256 15.11 -20.05 21.55
N TYR A 257 14.57 -19.31 20.59
CA TYR A 257 13.40 -18.45 20.86
C TYR A 257 12.13 -19.21 20.52
N GLU A 258 11.21 -19.25 21.45
CA GLU A 258 9.84 -19.59 21.14
C GLU A 258 9.20 -18.46 20.35
N GLN A 259 8.95 -18.70 19.10
CA GLN A 259 8.25 -17.77 18.24
C GLN A 259 6.78 -18.20 18.16
N THR A 260 5.89 -17.27 18.52
CA THR A 260 4.47 -17.47 18.26
C THR A 260 4.16 -17.08 16.83
N LEU A 261 3.50 -17.97 16.10
CA LEU A 261 3.07 -17.74 14.73
C LEU A 261 1.56 -17.52 14.67
N ARG A 262 1.12 -16.67 13.74
CA ARG A 262 -0.30 -16.52 13.43
C ARG A 262 -0.54 -16.29 11.95
N LEU A 263 -1.68 -16.73 11.49
CA LEU A 263 -2.25 -16.40 10.19
C LEU A 263 -3.36 -15.36 10.40
N ARG A 264 -3.21 -14.18 9.80
CA ARG A 264 -4.27 -13.18 9.75
C ARG A 264 -4.74 -13.05 8.31
N VAL A 265 -6.04 -13.23 8.11
CA VAL A 265 -6.70 -13.12 6.80
C VAL A 265 -7.77 -12.06 6.90
N GLU A 266 -7.69 -11.07 6.05
CA GLU A 266 -8.65 -9.98 5.97
C GLU A 266 -9.26 -9.89 4.58
N ARG A 267 -10.56 -9.63 4.53
CA ARG A 267 -11.27 -9.26 3.30
C ARG A 267 -11.41 -7.74 3.25
N PRO A 268 -10.74 -7.06 2.33
CA PRO A 268 -10.89 -5.62 2.15
C PRO A 268 -12.16 -5.29 1.36
N THR A 269 -12.63 -4.06 1.45
CA THR A 269 -13.55 -3.52 0.46
C THR A 269 -12.91 -3.49 -0.93
N ALA A 270 -13.71 -3.55 -1.98
CA ALA A 270 -13.19 -3.55 -3.35
C ALA A 270 -12.40 -2.27 -3.67
N SER A 271 -12.83 -1.13 -3.15
CA SER A 271 -12.12 0.16 -3.24
C SER A 271 -10.73 0.08 -2.62
N LEU A 272 -10.63 -0.52 -1.42
CA LEU A 272 -9.36 -0.67 -0.70
C LEU A 272 -8.40 -1.63 -1.42
N ALA A 273 -8.90 -2.78 -1.89
CA ALA A 273 -8.08 -3.72 -2.67
C ALA A 273 -7.53 -3.06 -3.94
N ASN A 274 -8.36 -2.30 -4.67
CA ASN A 274 -7.94 -1.57 -5.86
C ASN A 274 -6.96 -0.43 -5.52
N HIS A 275 -7.15 0.24 -4.38
CA HIS A 275 -6.21 1.23 -3.89
C HIS A 275 -4.81 0.64 -3.72
N PHE A 276 -4.68 -0.45 -2.97
CA PHE A 276 -3.38 -1.09 -2.73
C PHE A 276 -2.71 -1.57 -4.02
N ARG A 277 -3.46 -2.16 -4.96
CA ARG A 277 -2.91 -2.53 -6.28
C ARG A 277 -2.41 -1.31 -7.05
N SER A 278 -3.16 -0.21 -7.00
CA SER A 278 -2.75 1.00 -7.72
C SER A 278 -1.54 1.67 -7.08
N VAL A 279 -1.40 1.62 -5.76
CA VAL A 279 -0.19 2.07 -5.03
C VAL A 279 1.01 1.22 -5.43
N ASP A 280 0.86 -0.10 -5.47
CA ASP A 280 1.93 -1.02 -5.87
C ASP A 280 2.35 -0.80 -7.33
N ALA A 281 1.39 -0.66 -8.24
CA ALA A 281 1.65 -0.33 -9.63
C ALA A 281 2.35 1.04 -9.81
N TYR A 282 1.94 2.03 -9.01
CA TYR A 282 2.59 3.34 -9.00
C TYR A 282 4.05 3.22 -8.53
N ASN A 283 4.29 2.54 -7.43
CA ASN A 283 5.63 2.32 -6.88
C ASN A 283 6.51 1.52 -7.85
N GLY A 284 5.97 0.51 -8.52
CA GLY A 284 6.65 -0.28 -9.55
C GLY A 284 7.01 0.54 -10.80
N ALA A 285 6.25 1.61 -11.10
CA ALA A 285 6.53 2.53 -12.20
C ALA A 285 7.59 3.57 -11.83
N LEU A 286 7.79 3.87 -10.54
CA LEU A 286 8.77 4.85 -10.09
C LEU A 286 10.19 4.43 -10.50
N GLY A 287 10.91 5.37 -11.10
CA GLY A 287 12.28 5.14 -11.56
C GLY A 287 12.42 4.42 -12.90
N ASN A 288 11.33 3.97 -13.50
CA ASN A 288 11.34 3.42 -14.87
C ASN A 288 10.83 4.46 -15.88
N PRO A 289 11.73 5.12 -16.66
CA PRO A 289 11.33 6.17 -17.58
C PRO A 289 10.48 5.68 -18.78
N PHE A 290 10.32 4.36 -18.92
CA PHE A 290 9.53 3.73 -19.97
C PHE A 290 8.21 3.17 -19.45
N ALA A 291 7.96 3.20 -18.13
CA ALA A 291 6.68 2.79 -17.59
C ALA A 291 5.62 3.87 -17.84
N GLU A 292 4.41 3.44 -18.13
CA GLU A 292 3.28 4.36 -18.13
C GLU A 292 2.99 4.80 -16.69
N PRO A 293 2.72 6.11 -16.45
CA PRO A 293 2.35 6.58 -15.11
C PRO A 293 1.08 5.87 -14.63
N ALA A 294 1.15 5.19 -13.50
CA ALA A 294 -0.01 4.62 -12.84
C ALA A 294 -0.67 5.70 -11.97
N SER A 295 -2.00 5.77 -11.99
CA SER A 295 -2.75 6.63 -11.09
C SER A 295 -3.20 5.84 -9.86
N ILE A 296 -2.99 6.40 -8.67
CA ILE A 296 -3.48 5.82 -7.43
C ILE A 296 -5.01 5.99 -7.39
N GLN A 297 -5.72 4.88 -7.20
CA GLN A 297 -7.17 4.87 -7.09
C GLN A 297 -7.58 5.20 -5.65
N GLY A 298 -8.69 5.90 -5.51
CA GLY A 298 -9.26 6.26 -4.22
C GLY A 298 -10.78 6.32 -4.29
N ASN A 299 -11.43 6.57 -3.16
CA ASN A 299 -12.88 6.72 -3.07
C ASN A 299 -13.34 8.04 -2.44
N ILE A 300 -12.41 8.97 -2.21
CA ILE A 300 -12.73 10.28 -1.65
C ILE A 300 -13.37 11.15 -2.73
N PRO A 301 -14.62 11.63 -2.53
CA PRO A 301 -15.30 12.46 -3.52
C PRO A 301 -14.50 13.74 -3.82
N ASP A 302 -14.26 14.01 -5.10
CA ASP A 302 -13.51 15.17 -5.60
C ASP A 302 -12.13 15.38 -4.97
N GLY A 303 -11.59 14.35 -4.32
CA GLY A 303 -10.36 14.36 -3.55
C GLY A 303 -9.39 13.24 -3.90
N PHE A 304 -8.46 13.01 -3.00
CA PHE A 304 -7.45 11.94 -3.06
C PHE A 304 -7.50 11.08 -1.81
N GLY A 305 -6.97 9.86 -1.93
CA GLY A 305 -6.85 8.92 -0.82
C GLY A 305 -8.03 7.96 -0.73
N ILE A 306 -8.21 7.36 0.43
CA ILE A 306 -9.09 6.21 0.60
C ILE A 306 -9.67 6.14 2.02
N PHE A 307 -10.96 5.89 2.13
CA PHE A 307 -11.55 5.29 3.32
C PHE A 307 -11.74 3.82 3.06
N GLY A 308 -11.00 2.97 3.77
CA GLY A 308 -10.99 1.52 3.57
C GLY A 308 -11.50 0.77 4.78
N VAL A 309 -12.28 -0.27 4.53
CA VAL A 309 -12.82 -1.15 5.57
C VAL A 309 -12.36 -2.58 5.28
N THR A 310 -11.93 -3.27 6.33
CA THR A 310 -11.66 -4.70 6.28
C THR A 310 -12.47 -5.45 7.32
N THR A 311 -12.63 -6.74 7.11
CA THR A 311 -13.06 -7.70 8.14
C THR A 311 -12.15 -8.90 8.07
N GLY A 312 -11.86 -9.53 9.19
CA GLY A 312 -10.88 -10.60 9.16
C GLY A 312 -10.99 -11.58 10.30
N VAL A 313 -10.13 -12.58 10.21
CA VAL A 313 -9.88 -13.56 11.24
C VAL A 313 -8.39 -13.67 11.52
N THR A 314 -8.06 -13.90 12.78
CA THR A 314 -6.70 -14.18 13.22
C THR A 314 -6.68 -15.58 13.81
N ILE A 315 -5.81 -16.42 13.32
CA ILE A 315 -5.70 -17.83 13.67
C ILE A 315 -4.31 -18.05 14.26
N PRO A 316 -4.19 -18.40 15.54
CA PRO A 316 -2.92 -18.87 16.08
C PRO A 316 -2.48 -20.14 15.35
N LEU A 317 -1.20 -20.24 15.05
CA LEU A 317 -0.61 -21.41 14.41
C LEU A 317 0.19 -22.14 15.50
N GLU A 318 -0.38 -23.21 16.02
CA GLU A 318 0.22 -24.03 17.07
C GLU A 318 0.35 -25.47 16.55
N ASP A 319 1.39 -26.17 16.98
CA ASP A 319 1.64 -27.60 16.67
C ASP A 319 0.68 -28.54 17.42
#